data_0975651a2fd2dffa6d3ea9eaaa87b25c
#
_entry.id   0975651a2fd2dffa6d3ea9eaaa87b25c
#
_cell.length_a   1.000
_cell.length_b   1.000
_cell.length_c   1.000
_cell.angle_alpha   90.00
_cell.angle_beta   90.00
_cell.angle_gamma   90.00
#
_symmetry.space_group_name_H-M   'P 1'
#
loop_
_entity.id
_entity.type
_entity.pdbx_description
1 polymer ?
#
loop_
_entity_poly.entity_id
_entity_poly.type
_entity_poly.pdbx_seq_one_letter_code
_entity_poly.pdbx_strand_id
1 'polypeptide(L)'
;KHTAGDYYLRAGNYLYNAERFLPPGPEKRAAGERAFRSYHAGIRLRYPNIERVEVPYEGTTLPALFMKAPVTGRAPTVVIVNGMDNCKEMSIFFAGLEFARRGMHTLALDGPGQGETLRSRGIHSRYDYEVPGGAAYDWLAQRPEVDPKRVAIMGYSFGGYYSGRIAAFEKRYAAGISLSALHWDLAGWQTRIKEKNQSDPKAVAQSNFQFQWVVNAPTVDDAIEVARKFSLKDVAKNITCPYLVTHGGNDRVVPVENAPKLFEAIGSKNKTLKIFTPEEGGAEHAHVDNRQVGIDYAADWLEENM
;
A
#
# COMPACT_ATOMS: atom_id res chain seq x y z
N LYS A 1 3.85 6.86 30.07
CA LYS A 1 4.06 5.85 29.02
C LYS A 1 3.40 6.28 27.69
N HIS A 2 2.12 6.70 27.69
CA HIS A 2 1.39 7.07 26.46
C HIS A 2 2.08 8.19 25.70
N THR A 3 2.41 9.31 26.33
CA THR A 3 3.11 10.44 25.70
C THR A 3 4.44 10.02 25.06
N ALA A 4 5.23 9.17 25.74
CA ALA A 4 6.46 8.63 25.16
C ALA A 4 6.18 7.81 23.88
N GLY A 5 5.12 7.01 23.87
CA GLY A 5 4.69 6.27 22.69
C GLY A 5 4.36 7.19 21.52
N ASP A 6 3.65 8.29 21.76
CA ASP A 6 3.31 9.28 20.72
C ASP A 6 4.56 9.96 20.15
N TYR A 7 5.54 10.29 20.99
CA TYR A 7 6.83 10.83 20.52
C TYR A 7 7.62 9.81 19.68
N TYR A 8 7.64 8.54 20.09
CA TYR A 8 8.29 7.49 19.31
C TYR A 8 7.63 7.29 17.95
N LEU A 9 6.29 7.30 17.85
CA LEU A 9 5.57 7.20 16.57
C LEU A 9 5.88 8.39 15.67
N ARG A 10 5.88 9.60 16.21
CA ARG A 10 6.27 10.80 15.45
C ARG A 10 7.72 10.74 15.00
N ALA A 11 8.64 10.31 15.86
CA ALA A 11 10.04 10.15 15.51
C ALA A 11 10.21 9.12 14.37
N GLY A 12 9.52 7.98 14.45
CA GLY A 12 9.48 6.97 13.38
C GLY A 12 9.03 7.55 12.05
N ASN A 13 7.93 8.32 12.07
CA ASN A 13 7.39 8.94 10.86
C ASN A 13 8.36 9.97 10.24
N TYR A 14 8.95 10.86 11.04
CA TYR A 14 9.91 11.84 10.54
C TYR A 14 11.19 11.17 10.01
N LEU A 15 11.73 10.20 10.73
CA LEU A 15 12.93 9.47 10.31
C LEU A 15 12.70 8.69 9.02
N TYR A 16 11.54 8.03 8.87
CA TYR A 16 11.21 7.30 7.66
C TYR A 16 11.04 8.22 6.46
N ASN A 17 10.34 9.35 6.63
CA ASN A 17 10.20 10.34 5.56
C ASN A 17 11.55 10.99 5.20
N ALA A 18 12.41 11.29 6.16
CA ALA A 18 13.75 11.81 5.89
C ALA A 18 14.61 10.78 5.14
N GLU A 19 14.53 9.50 5.51
CA GLU A 19 15.24 8.40 4.85
C GLU A 19 14.93 8.32 3.36
N ARG A 20 13.69 8.58 2.96
CA ARG A 20 13.26 8.52 1.56
C ARG A 20 14.01 9.50 0.66
N PHE A 21 14.58 10.57 1.22
CA PHE A 21 15.39 11.56 0.49
C PHE A 21 16.87 11.16 0.39
N LEU A 22 17.31 10.12 1.06
CA LEU A 22 18.67 9.62 0.96
C LEU A 22 18.81 8.64 -0.23
N PRO A 23 19.92 8.71 -0.97
CA PRO A 23 20.19 7.70 -1.99
C PRO A 23 20.43 6.32 -1.35
N PRO A 24 20.21 5.23 -2.08
CA PRO A 24 20.50 3.88 -1.59
C PRO A 24 21.94 3.76 -1.09
N GLY A 25 22.12 3.24 0.13
CA GLY A 25 23.42 3.11 0.76
C GLY A 25 23.35 2.90 2.27
N PRO A 26 24.51 2.89 2.95
CA PRO A 26 24.60 2.65 4.40
C PRO A 26 23.84 3.71 5.23
N GLU A 27 23.87 4.97 4.82
CA GLU A 27 23.18 6.06 5.53
C GLU A 27 21.66 5.89 5.45
N LYS A 28 21.12 5.60 4.26
CA LYS A 28 19.70 5.29 4.06
C LYS A 28 19.26 4.11 4.94
N ARG A 29 20.06 3.06 4.98
CA ARG A 29 19.79 1.88 5.81
C ARG A 29 19.76 2.22 7.30
N ALA A 30 20.76 2.93 7.80
CA ALA A 30 20.83 3.34 9.19
C ALA A 30 19.65 4.24 9.60
N ALA A 31 19.24 5.17 8.73
CA ALA A 31 18.06 6.00 8.95
C ALA A 31 16.76 5.17 9.01
N GLY A 32 16.57 4.23 8.09
CA GLY A 32 15.44 3.29 8.08
C GLY A 32 15.36 2.44 9.34
N GLU A 33 16.48 1.86 9.78
CA GLU A 33 16.55 1.10 11.03
C GLU A 33 16.17 1.92 12.27
N ARG A 34 16.61 3.19 12.32
CA ARG A 34 16.21 4.10 13.40
C ARG A 34 14.71 4.37 13.37
N ALA A 35 14.13 4.55 12.16
CA ALA A 35 12.70 4.75 11.98
C ALA A 35 11.91 3.55 12.50
N PHE A 36 12.26 2.33 12.09
CA PHE A 36 11.58 1.10 12.54
C PHE A 36 11.71 0.88 14.04
N ARG A 37 12.91 1.08 14.64
CA ARG A 37 13.05 1.00 16.09
C ARG A 37 12.14 1.97 16.83
N SER A 38 12.00 3.19 16.32
CA SER A 38 11.12 4.20 16.90
C SER A 38 9.64 3.80 16.76
N TYR A 39 9.20 3.39 15.60
CA TYR A 39 7.84 2.88 15.40
C TYR A 39 7.51 1.71 16.31
N HIS A 40 8.38 0.71 16.40
CA HIS A 40 8.15 -0.46 17.24
C HIS A 40 8.08 -0.11 18.72
N ALA A 41 8.91 0.85 19.20
CA ALA A 41 8.82 1.35 20.56
C ALA A 41 7.48 2.06 20.82
N GLY A 42 7.04 2.89 19.88
CA GLY A 42 5.76 3.60 19.98
C GLY A 42 4.56 2.66 19.94
N ILE A 43 4.55 1.68 19.03
CA ILE A 43 3.48 0.68 18.91
C ILE A 43 3.33 -0.09 20.22
N ARG A 44 4.42 -0.63 20.78
CA ARG A 44 4.36 -1.36 22.05
C ARG A 44 3.78 -0.54 23.21
N LEU A 45 3.96 0.78 23.20
CA LEU A 45 3.49 1.66 24.28
C LEU A 45 2.03 2.10 24.10
N ARG A 46 1.55 2.15 22.84
CA ARG A 46 0.24 2.74 22.51
C ARG A 46 -0.80 1.75 22.03
N TYR A 47 -0.38 0.68 21.34
CA TYR A 47 -1.26 -0.21 20.59
C TYR A 47 -0.92 -1.68 20.89
N PRO A 48 -1.27 -2.19 22.09
CA PRO A 48 -0.97 -3.57 22.48
C PRO A 48 -1.74 -4.63 21.64
N ASN A 49 -2.75 -4.20 20.90
CA ASN A 49 -3.50 -5.02 19.95
C ASN A 49 -2.84 -5.13 18.56
N ILE A 50 -1.67 -4.53 18.36
CA ILE A 50 -0.88 -4.69 17.13
C ILE A 50 0.25 -5.68 17.40
N GLU A 51 0.23 -6.80 16.68
CA GLU A 51 1.28 -7.82 16.68
C GLU A 51 2.24 -7.57 15.51
N ARG A 52 3.56 -7.61 15.74
CA ARG A 52 4.54 -7.75 14.66
C ARG A 52 4.62 -9.21 14.30
N VAL A 53 4.39 -9.53 13.04
CA VAL A 53 4.31 -10.89 12.53
C VAL A 53 5.20 -11.09 11.30
N GLU A 54 5.48 -12.34 10.98
CA GLU A 54 6.28 -12.76 9.84
C GLU A 54 5.43 -13.68 8.97
N VAL A 55 5.13 -13.25 7.77
CA VAL A 55 4.35 -14.02 6.79
C VAL A 55 5.32 -14.92 6.01
N PRO A 56 5.21 -16.25 6.02
CA PRO A 56 6.07 -17.15 5.23
C PRO A 56 5.99 -16.84 3.74
N TYR A 57 7.13 -16.76 3.07
CA TYR A 57 7.22 -16.35 1.68
C TYR A 57 8.50 -16.86 1.00
N GLU A 58 8.38 -17.72 -0.01
CA GLU A 58 9.47 -18.17 -0.91
C GLU A 58 10.81 -18.49 -0.19
N GLY A 59 10.77 -19.28 0.89
CA GLY A 59 11.95 -19.66 1.67
C GLY A 59 12.44 -18.59 2.67
N THR A 60 11.73 -17.48 2.79
CA THR A 60 11.95 -16.40 3.76
C THR A 60 10.62 -15.98 4.40
N THR A 61 10.56 -14.77 4.94
CA THR A 61 9.32 -14.20 5.47
C THR A 61 9.17 -12.75 5.03
N LEU A 62 7.92 -12.25 5.04
CA LEU A 62 7.60 -10.84 4.85
C LEU A 62 7.14 -10.25 6.19
N PRO A 63 7.78 -9.16 6.69
CA PRO A 63 7.35 -8.49 7.91
C PRO A 63 5.97 -7.86 7.72
N ALA A 64 5.11 -8.01 8.72
CA ALA A 64 3.81 -7.38 8.74
C ALA A 64 3.42 -6.92 10.14
N LEU A 65 2.42 -6.05 10.22
CA LEU A 65 1.72 -5.69 11.44
C LEU A 65 0.29 -6.20 11.36
N PHE A 66 -0.09 -7.04 12.30
CA PHE A 66 -1.46 -7.52 12.43
C PHE A 66 -2.16 -6.79 13.58
N MET A 67 -3.14 -5.97 13.25
CA MET A 67 -3.98 -5.26 14.22
C MET A 67 -5.28 -6.00 14.43
N LYS A 68 -5.56 -6.38 15.67
CA LYS A 68 -6.83 -6.99 16.04
C LYS A 68 -7.88 -5.93 16.32
N ALA A 69 -9.03 -6.07 15.70
CA ALA A 69 -10.22 -5.32 16.09
C ALA A 69 -10.76 -5.79 17.45
N PRO A 70 -11.42 -4.91 18.22
CA PRO A 70 -11.97 -5.24 19.54
C PRO A 70 -13.30 -6.02 19.44
N VAL A 71 -13.27 -7.17 18.79
CA VAL A 71 -14.42 -8.03 18.57
C VAL A 71 -14.19 -9.44 19.10
N THR A 72 -15.24 -10.18 19.37
CA THR A 72 -15.21 -11.59 19.76
C THR A 72 -15.47 -12.50 18.57
N GLY A 73 -14.79 -13.64 18.51
CA GLY A 73 -14.95 -14.60 17.43
C GLY A 73 -14.17 -14.22 16.15
N ARG A 74 -14.59 -14.79 15.03
CA ARG A 74 -13.99 -14.54 13.73
C ARG A 74 -14.51 -13.25 13.12
N ALA A 75 -13.60 -12.43 12.60
CA ALA A 75 -13.93 -11.15 12.00
C ALA A 75 -13.35 -10.98 10.59
N PRO A 76 -13.93 -10.08 9.78
CA PRO A 76 -13.35 -9.66 8.51
C PRO A 76 -11.94 -9.12 8.70
N THR A 77 -11.11 -9.22 7.66
CA THR A 77 -9.73 -8.72 7.71
C THR A 77 -9.39 -7.99 6.44
N VAL A 78 -8.72 -6.85 6.55
CA VAL A 78 -8.22 -6.07 5.41
C VAL A 78 -6.70 -6.22 5.34
N VAL A 79 -6.19 -6.76 4.24
CA VAL A 79 -4.76 -6.72 3.91
C VAL A 79 -4.46 -5.38 3.26
N ILE A 80 -3.46 -4.64 3.77
CA ILE A 80 -3.02 -3.38 3.17
C ILE A 80 -1.64 -3.57 2.56
N VAL A 81 -1.52 -3.29 1.26
CA VAL A 81 -0.27 -3.21 0.53
C VAL A 81 0.09 -1.74 0.25
N ASN A 82 1.33 -1.41 0.51
CA ASN A 82 1.80 -0.03 0.61
C ASN A 82 1.97 0.64 -0.77
N GLY A 83 2.00 1.99 -0.76
CA GLY A 83 2.52 2.79 -1.87
C GLY A 83 4.01 2.54 -2.12
N MET A 84 4.58 3.21 -3.12
CA MET A 84 5.98 3.03 -3.49
C MET A 84 6.90 3.22 -2.28
N ASP A 85 7.67 2.19 -1.95
CA ASP A 85 8.64 2.10 -0.85
C ASP A 85 8.12 2.54 0.55
N ASN A 86 6.81 2.61 0.73
CA ASN A 86 6.21 2.90 2.03
C ASN A 86 6.35 1.69 2.97
N CYS A 87 5.88 1.77 4.22
CA CYS A 87 6.04 0.70 5.20
C CYS A 87 4.73 0.35 5.93
N LYS A 88 4.71 -0.85 6.48
CA LYS A 88 3.58 -1.40 7.25
C LYS A 88 3.15 -0.50 8.41
N GLU A 89 4.11 0.19 9.05
CA GLU A 89 3.83 1.12 10.14
C GLU A 89 3.03 2.33 9.65
N MET A 90 3.38 2.88 8.48
CA MET A 90 2.59 3.96 7.90
C MET A 90 1.21 3.47 7.48
N SER A 91 1.09 2.28 6.91
CA SER A 91 -0.19 1.71 6.46
C SER A 91 -1.14 1.38 7.60
N ILE A 92 -0.65 0.83 8.72
CA ILE A 92 -1.50 0.53 9.86
C ILE A 92 -2.13 1.80 10.44
N PHE A 93 -1.40 2.92 10.45
CA PHE A 93 -1.90 4.23 10.87
C PHE A 93 -2.61 5.01 9.77
N PHE A 94 -2.46 4.59 8.52
CA PHE A 94 -3.19 5.16 7.39
C PHE A 94 -4.67 4.78 7.42
N ALA A 95 -4.99 3.50 7.60
CA ALA A 95 -6.34 2.97 7.53
C ALA A 95 -6.68 1.94 8.62
N GLY A 96 -5.70 1.23 9.17
CA GLY A 96 -5.95 0.10 10.06
C GLY A 96 -6.69 0.45 11.35
N LEU A 97 -6.46 1.66 11.89
CA LEU A 97 -7.20 2.13 13.07
C LEU A 97 -8.70 2.28 12.80
N GLU A 98 -9.07 2.78 11.62
CA GLU A 98 -10.47 2.94 11.25
C GLU A 98 -11.14 1.59 10.99
N PHE A 99 -10.48 0.69 10.27
CA PHE A 99 -10.97 -0.66 10.08
C PHE A 99 -11.16 -1.40 11.42
N ALA A 100 -10.22 -1.25 12.36
CA ALA A 100 -10.36 -1.87 13.68
C ALA A 100 -11.56 -1.33 14.47
N ARG A 101 -11.86 -0.01 14.39
CA ARG A 101 -13.06 0.58 15.02
C ARG A 101 -14.36 0.00 14.46
N ARG A 102 -14.35 -0.42 13.18
CA ARG A 102 -15.49 -1.03 12.48
C ARG A 102 -15.50 -2.56 12.57
N GLY A 103 -14.70 -3.13 13.47
CA GLY A 103 -14.70 -4.58 13.71
C GLY A 103 -13.93 -5.41 12.68
N MET A 104 -13.12 -4.80 11.82
CA MET A 104 -12.28 -5.48 10.84
C MET A 104 -10.83 -5.55 11.32
N HIS A 105 -10.21 -6.73 11.32
CA HIS A 105 -8.77 -6.84 11.53
C HIS A 105 -8.00 -6.24 10.36
N THR A 106 -6.73 -5.90 10.57
CA THR A 106 -5.87 -5.38 9.51
C THR A 106 -4.53 -6.08 9.50
N LEU A 107 -4.09 -6.52 8.33
CA LEU A 107 -2.72 -6.97 8.08
C LEU A 107 -2.03 -5.94 7.17
N ALA A 108 -1.20 -5.07 7.73
CA ALA A 108 -0.34 -4.18 6.95
C ALA A 108 0.95 -4.93 6.59
N LEU A 109 1.18 -5.19 5.30
CA LEU A 109 2.26 -6.03 4.80
C LEU A 109 3.39 -5.19 4.20
N ASP A 110 4.63 -5.43 4.62
CA ASP A 110 5.80 -5.03 3.85
C ASP A 110 6.14 -6.12 2.84
N GLY A 111 5.50 -6.08 1.70
CA GLY A 111 5.79 -7.01 0.60
C GLY A 111 7.10 -6.67 -0.12
N PRO A 112 7.48 -7.42 -1.17
CA PRO A 112 8.65 -7.13 -2.01
C PRO A 112 8.67 -5.67 -2.49
N GLY A 113 9.81 -5.00 -2.32
CA GLY A 113 9.99 -3.60 -2.70
C GLY A 113 9.46 -2.58 -1.67
N GLN A 114 8.98 -3.02 -0.49
CA GLN A 114 8.37 -2.15 0.51
C GLN A 114 9.06 -2.26 1.87
N GLY A 115 8.98 -1.19 2.64
CA GLY A 115 9.34 -1.10 4.04
C GLY A 115 10.61 -1.83 4.46
N GLU A 116 10.49 -2.66 5.48
CA GLU A 116 11.56 -3.46 6.05
C GLU A 116 12.02 -4.58 5.10
N THR A 117 11.13 -5.11 4.27
CA THR A 117 11.46 -6.15 3.27
C THR A 117 12.50 -5.65 2.27
N LEU A 118 12.33 -4.43 1.75
CA LEU A 118 13.32 -3.84 0.85
C LEU A 118 14.59 -3.41 1.60
N ARG A 119 14.44 -2.73 2.74
CA ARG A 119 15.55 -2.07 3.45
C ARG A 119 16.46 -3.02 4.19
N SER A 120 15.87 -4.02 4.83
CA SER A 120 16.61 -4.95 5.70
C SER A 120 16.90 -6.29 5.05
N ARG A 121 16.06 -6.71 4.08
CA ARG A 121 16.19 -8.04 3.43
C ARG A 121 16.65 -7.95 1.98
N GLY A 122 16.65 -6.75 1.36
CA GLY A 122 17.07 -6.57 -0.02
C GLY A 122 16.13 -7.25 -1.02
N ILE A 123 14.88 -7.49 -0.65
CA ILE A 123 13.89 -8.11 -1.55
C ILE A 123 13.17 -7.00 -2.30
N HIS A 124 13.41 -6.92 -3.58
CA HIS A 124 12.92 -5.89 -4.49
C HIS A 124 11.50 -6.19 -5.00
N SER A 125 10.84 -5.17 -5.54
CA SER A 125 9.48 -5.28 -6.08
C SER A 125 9.41 -6.22 -7.28
N ARG A 126 8.26 -6.87 -7.42
CA ARG A 126 7.90 -7.75 -8.54
C ARG A 126 6.55 -7.35 -9.12
N TYR A 127 6.34 -7.57 -10.40
CA TYR A 127 5.07 -7.22 -11.07
C TYR A 127 3.93 -8.20 -10.74
N ASP A 128 4.25 -9.47 -10.47
CA ASP A 128 3.33 -10.55 -10.14
C ASP A 128 3.03 -10.60 -8.63
N TYR A 129 2.45 -9.50 -8.15
CA TYR A 129 2.24 -9.29 -6.71
C TYR A 129 1.15 -10.18 -6.10
N GLU A 130 0.44 -10.95 -6.92
CA GLU A 130 -0.43 -12.02 -6.46
C GLU A 130 0.32 -13.08 -5.62
N VAL A 131 1.63 -13.27 -5.83
CA VAL A 131 2.43 -14.22 -5.06
C VAL A 131 2.56 -13.80 -3.59
N PRO A 132 3.04 -12.59 -3.23
CA PRO A 132 3.00 -12.13 -1.84
C PRO A 132 1.56 -11.93 -1.31
N GLY A 133 0.61 -11.59 -2.18
CA GLY A 133 -0.81 -11.52 -1.82
C GLY A 133 -1.38 -12.87 -1.40
N GLY A 134 -1.05 -13.94 -2.12
CA GLY A 134 -1.41 -15.31 -1.76
C GLY A 134 -0.79 -15.75 -0.44
N ALA A 135 0.49 -15.45 -0.22
CA ALA A 135 1.17 -15.73 1.04
C ALA A 135 0.50 -15.03 2.24
N ALA A 136 0.09 -13.77 2.08
CA ALA A 136 -0.64 -13.04 3.10
C ALA A 136 -2.00 -13.71 3.41
N TYR A 137 -2.73 -14.11 2.38
CA TYR A 137 -3.98 -14.83 2.56
C TYR A 137 -3.78 -16.16 3.27
N ASP A 138 -2.80 -16.97 2.86
CA ASP A 138 -2.51 -18.28 3.47
C ASP A 138 -2.18 -18.15 4.96
N TRP A 139 -1.42 -17.12 5.34
CA TRP A 139 -1.14 -16.83 6.74
C TRP A 139 -2.40 -16.45 7.52
N LEU A 140 -3.24 -15.58 6.95
CA LEU A 140 -4.50 -15.16 7.58
C LEU A 140 -5.49 -16.32 7.74
N ALA A 141 -5.59 -17.20 6.75
CA ALA A 141 -6.52 -18.33 6.77
C ALA A 141 -6.24 -19.34 7.92
N GLN A 142 -5.02 -19.32 8.46
CA GLN A 142 -4.61 -20.15 9.60
C GLN A 142 -4.91 -19.49 10.97
N ARG A 143 -5.31 -18.22 10.98
CA ARG A 143 -5.58 -17.48 12.22
C ARG A 143 -7.00 -17.79 12.74
N PRO A 144 -7.14 -18.20 14.01
CA PRO A 144 -8.46 -18.57 14.56
C PRO A 144 -9.45 -17.40 14.66
N GLU A 145 -8.93 -16.16 14.78
CA GLU A 145 -9.73 -14.93 14.85
C GLU A 145 -10.18 -14.39 13.48
N VAL A 146 -9.60 -14.87 12.38
CA VAL A 146 -9.90 -14.40 11.02
C VAL A 146 -11.03 -15.21 10.40
N ASP A 147 -11.98 -14.53 9.77
CA ASP A 147 -12.93 -15.18 8.86
C ASP A 147 -12.32 -15.24 7.45
N PRO A 148 -11.85 -16.41 6.98
CA PRO A 148 -11.18 -16.52 5.69
C PRO A 148 -12.10 -16.23 4.49
N LYS A 149 -13.42 -16.22 4.68
CA LYS A 149 -14.38 -15.86 3.63
C LYS A 149 -14.57 -14.34 3.50
N ARG A 150 -14.08 -13.57 4.47
CA ARG A 150 -14.20 -12.11 4.52
C ARG A 150 -12.83 -11.46 4.67
N VAL A 151 -11.93 -11.76 3.72
CA VAL A 151 -10.61 -11.12 3.63
C VAL A 151 -10.59 -10.21 2.40
N ALA A 152 -10.38 -8.92 2.61
CA ALA A 152 -10.25 -7.93 1.54
C ALA A 152 -8.79 -7.54 1.31
N ILE A 153 -8.50 -7.04 0.10
CA ILE A 153 -7.21 -6.45 -0.25
C ILE A 153 -7.37 -4.96 -0.56
N MET A 154 -6.56 -4.13 0.05
CA MET A 154 -6.50 -2.69 -0.21
C MET A 154 -5.08 -2.27 -0.55
N GLY A 155 -4.95 -1.39 -1.54
CA GLY A 155 -3.68 -0.76 -1.86
C GLY A 155 -3.86 0.71 -2.25
N TYR A 156 -2.86 1.54 -1.93
CA TYR A 156 -2.88 2.95 -2.26
C TYR A 156 -1.64 3.35 -3.06
N SER A 157 -1.79 4.32 -3.97
CA SER A 157 -0.73 4.74 -4.88
C SER A 157 -0.18 3.56 -5.68
N PHE A 158 1.12 3.27 -5.62
CA PHE A 158 1.70 2.08 -6.27
C PHE A 158 1.10 0.77 -5.72
N GLY A 159 0.72 0.74 -4.43
CA GLY A 159 -0.01 -0.37 -3.84
C GLY A 159 -1.38 -0.63 -4.48
N GLY A 160 -1.98 0.38 -5.10
CA GLY A 160 -3.21 0.23 -5.87
C GLY A 160 -3.04 -0.64 -7.13
N TYR A 161 -1.83 -0.63 -7.74
CA TYR A 161 -1.48 -1.65 -8.73
C TYR A 161 -1.42 -3.04 -8.09
N TYR A 162 -0.75 -3.16 -6.95
CA TYR A 162 -0.59 -4.44 -6.27
C TYR A 162 -1.94 -5.04 -5.85
N SER A 163 -2.83 -4.24 -5.26
CA SER A 163 -4.17 -4.73 -4.87
C SER A 163 -5.01 -5.18 -6.08
N GLY A 164 -4.94 -4.45 -7.19
CA GLY A 164 -5.60 -4.84 -8.43
C GLY A 164 -5.03 -6.14 -9.02
N ARG A 165 -3.70 -6.27 -9.00
CA ARG A 165 -3.03 -7.49 -9.46
C ARG A 165 -3.39 -8.70 -8.60
N ILE A 166 -3.35 -8.54 -7.26
CA ILE A 166 -3.76 -9.58 -6.31
C ILE A 166 -5.22 -10.00 -6.59
N ALA A 167 -6.16 -9.06 -6.64
CA ALA A 167 -7.58 -9.36 -6.89
C ALA A 167 -7.84 -10.03 -8.26
N ALA A 168 -6.98 -9.75 -9.26
CA ALA A 168 -7.09 -10.35 -10.58
C ALA A 168 -6.70 -11.84 -10.59
N PHE A 169 -5.78 -12.27 -9.74
CA PHE A 169 -5.21 -13.63 -9.79
C PHE A 169 -5.43 -14.45 -8.52
N GLU A 170 -5.50 -13.83 -7.35
CA GLU A 170 -5.80 -14.51 -6.08
C GLU A 170 -7.30 -14.40 -5.77
N LYS A 171 -8.04 -15.43 -6.14
CA LYS A 171 -9.52 -15.42 -6.13
C LYS A 171 -10.17 -15.59 -4.76
N ARG A 172 -9.39 -15.83 -3.73
CA ARG A 172 -9.89 -16.02 -2.36
C ARG A 172 -10.18 -14.71 -1.64
N TYR A 173 -9.70 -13.57 -2.14
CA TYR A 173 -10.06 -12.26 -1.61
C TYR A 173 -11.53 -11.94 -1.90
N ALA A 174 -12.28 -11.63 -0.83
CA ALA A 174 -13.72 -11.34 -0.90
C ALA A 174 -14.04 -9.99 -1.54
N ALA A 175 -13.15 -9.00 -1.38
CA ALA A 175 -13.29 -7.67 -1.96
C ALA A 175 -11.91 -7.03 -2.23
N GLY A 176 -11.86 -6.01 -3.08
CA GLY A 176 -10.63 -5.28 -3.37
C GLY A 176 -10.82 -3.77 -3.47
N ILE A 177 -9.77 -3.02 -3.12
CA ILE A 177 -9.75 -1.55 -3.20
C ILE A 177 -8.45 -1.08 -3.82
N SER A 178 -8.54 -0.24 -4.86
CA SER A 178 -7.44 0.57 -5.39
C SER A 178 -7.69 2.05 -5.11
N LEU A 179 -6.78 2.68 -4.36
CA LEU A 179 -6.87 4.07 -3.96
C LEU A 179 -5.75 4.87 -4.63
N SER A 180 -6.06 5.89 -5.47
CA SER A 180 -5.10 6.71 -6.21
C SER A 180 -4.01 5.89 -6.91
N ALA A 181 -4.38 4.90 -7.68
CA ALA A 181 -3.49 3.85 -8.13
C ALA A 181 -2.66 4.20 -9.38
N LEU A 182 -1.34 3.96 -9.31
CA LEU A 182 -0.41 3.95 -10.45
C LEU A 182 -0.48 2.61 -11.20
N HIS A 183 -1.48 2.43 -12.06
CA HIS A 183 -1.76 1.09 -12.58
C HIS A 183 -1.91 1.01 -14.12
N TRP A 184 -2.03 2.14 -14.80
CA TRP A 184 -2.32 2.12 -16.22
C TRP A 184 -1.12 2.32 -17.12
N ASP A 185 -0.24 3.26 -16.76
CA ASP A 185 0.96 3.61 -17.54
C ASP A 185 2.09 4.04 -16.62
N LEU A 186 2.63 3.09 -15.86
CA LEU A 186 3.74 3.38 -14.96
C LEU A 186 5.02 3.76 -15.72
N ALA A 187 5.28 3.14 -16.87
CA ALA A 187 6.44 3.47 -17.71
C ALA A 187 6.37 4.90 -18.24
N GLY A 188 5.22 5.33 -18.78
CA GLY A 188 5.03 6.70 -19.21
C GLY A 188 5.11 7.71 -18.06
N TRP A 189 4.61 7.36 -16.86
CA TRP A 189 4.77 8.19 -15.67
C TRP A 189 6.25 8.37 -15.29
N GLN A 190 7.04 7.29 -15.28
CA GLN A 190 8.48 7.34 -15.01
C GLN A 190 9.24 8.14 -16.07
N THR A 191 8.86 8.03 -17.35
CA THR A 191 9.45 8.80 -18.45
C THR A 191 9.22 10.31 -18.24
N ARG A 192 7.98 10.71 -17.94
CA ARG A 192 7.65 12.12 -17.64
C ARG A 192 8.45 12.68 -16.46
N ILE A 193 8.64 11.88 -15.40
CA ILE A 193 9.47 12.29 -14.26
C ILE A 193 10.93 12.45 -14.69
N LYS A 194 11.48 11.53 -15.48
CA LYS A 194 12.85 11.63 -16.01
C LYS A 194 13.03 12.92 -16.80
N GLU A 195 12.11 13.21 -17.74
CA GLU A 195 12.14 14.41 -18.57
C GLU A 195 12.04 15.69 -17.73
N LYS A 196 11.11 15.74 -16.76
CA LYS A 196 10.98 16.86 -15.84
C LYS A 196 12.26 17.10 -15.05
N ASN A 197 12.91 16.05 -14.57
CA ASN A 197 14.16 16.14 -13.83
C ASN A 197 15.32 16.66 -14.67
N GLN A 198 15.35 16.35 -15.97
CA GLN A 198 16.35 16.84 -16.90
C GLN A 198 16.12 18.32 -17.27
N SER A 199 14.85 18.75 -17.33
CA SER A 199 14.47 20.13 -17.69
C SER A 199 14.57 21.13 -16.53
N ASP A 200 14.45 20.66 -15.29
CA ASP A 200 14.54 21.48 -14.07
C ASP A 200 15.53 20.86 -13.07
N PRO A 201 16.80 21.29 -13.07
CA PRO A 201 17.81 20.80 -12.14
C PRO A 201 17.49 21.06 -10.66
N LYS A 202 16.55 21.98 -10.37
CA LYS A 202 16.07 22.25 -9.01
C LYS A 202 14.87 21.38 -8.63
N ALA A 203 14.28 20.66 -9.58
CA ALA A 203 13.23 19.70 -9.28
C ALA A 203 13.79 18.64 -8.33
N VAL A 204 13.17 18.46 -7.20
CA VAL A 204 13.55 17.43 -6.22
C VAL A 204 13.08 16.07 -6.77
N ALA A 205 13.91 15.51 -7.60
CA ALA A 205 13.62 14.43 -8.51
C ALA A 205 13.88 13.06 -7.93
N GLN A 206 13.33 12.77 -6.80
CA GLN A 206 13.68 11.52 -6.11
C GLN A 206 12.88 10.32 -6.57
N SER A 207 11.81 10.53 -7.30
CA SER A 207 10.94 9.45 -7.76
C SER A 207 11.64 8.46 -8.68
N ASN A 208 12.57 8.91 -9.54
CA ASN A 208 13.27 7.99 -10.43
C ASN A 208 14.22 7.06 -9.69
N PHE A 209 15.11 7.59 -8.83
CA PHE A 209 16.03 6.71 -8.11
C PHE A 209 15.30 5.82 -7.10
N GLN A 210 14.19 6.28 -6.52
CA GLN A 210 13.38 5.45 -5.63
C GLN A 210 12.78 4.27 -6.38
N PHE A 211 12.16 4.50 -7.54
CA PHE A 211 11.62 3.41 -8.33
C PHE A 211 12.73 2.48 -8.84
N GLN A 212 13.85 3.05 -9.32
CA GLN A 212 15.03 2.29 -9.74
C GLN A 212 15.51 1.35 -8.64
N TRP A 213 15.62 1.84 -7.41
CA TRP A 213 15.99 1.05 -6.25
C TRP A 213 14.93 0.00 -5.88
N VAL A 214 13.65 0.39 -5.89
CA VAL A 214 12.52 -0.49 -5.57
C VAL A 214 12.49 -1.72 -6.48
N VAL A 215 12.82 -1.57 -7.77
CA VAL A 215 12.81 -2.65 -8.76
C VAL A 215 14.19 -3.25 -9.07
N ASN A 216 15.24 -2.79 -8.36
CA ASN A 216 16.63 -3.22 -8.56
C ASN A 216 17.13 -3.05 -9.99
N ALA A 217 16.82 -1.92 -10.61
CA ALA A 217 17.29 -1.62 -11.95
C ALA A 217 18.65 -0.89 -11.94
N PRO A 218 19.60 -1.23 -12.82
CA PRO A 218 20.91 -0.57 -12.86
C PRO A 218 20.84 0.90 -13.25
N THR A 219 19.91 1.26 -14.14
CA THR A 219 19.72 2.62 -14.63
C THR A 219 18.23 3.03 -14.57
N VAL A 220 17.98 4.34 -14.73
CA VAL A 220 16.59 4.84 -14.82
C VAL A 220 15.90 4.28 -16.07
N ASP A 221 16.61 4.10 -17.17
CA ASP A 221 16.05 3.55 -18.41
C ASP A 221 15.68 2.07 -18.23
N ASP A 222 16.53 1.28 -17.58
CA ASP A 222 16.19 -0.10 -17.22
C ASP A 222 14.95 -0.15 -16.30
N ALA A 223 14.85 0.78 -15.35
CA ALA A 223 13.68 0.87 -14.49
C ALA A 223 12.40 1.20 -15.28
N ILE A 224 12.49 2.07 -16.29
CA ILE A 224 11.35 2.37 -17.18
C ILE A 224 10.94 1.12 -17.98
N GLU A 225 11.88 0.33 -18.48
CA GLU A 225 11.56 -0.95 -19.14
C GLU A 225 10.90 -1.96 -18.16
N VAL A 226 11.40 -2.06 -16.95
CA VAL A 226 10.76 -2.88 -15.90
C VAL A 226 9.34 -2.38 -15.60
N ALA A 227 9.13 -1.05 -15.58
CA ALA A 227 7.83 -0.44 -15.31
C ALA A 227 6.74 -0.84 -16.31
N ARG A 228 7.09 -1.24 -17.54
CA ARG A 228 6.14 -1.74 -18.56
C ARG A 228 5.37 -3.00 -18.10
N LYS A 229 5.97 -3.79 -17.21
CA LYS A 229 5.35 -5.00 -16.64
C LYS A 229 4.28 -4.68 -15.59
N PHE A 230 4.35 -3.49 -14.99
CA PHE A 230 3.41 -3.04 -13.97
C PHE A 230 2.22 -2.34 -14.61
N SER A 231 1.30 -3.12 -15.17
CA SER A 231 0.09 -2.62 -15.82
C SER A 231 -1.09 -3.54 -15.51
N LEU A 232 -2.25 -2.94 -15.20
CA LEU A 232 -3.53 -3.65 -15.05
C LEU A 232 -4.34 -3.69 -16.34
N LYS A 233 -3.89 -3.06 -17.43
CA LYS A 233 -4.63 -2.91 -18.69
C LYS A 233 -5.19 -4.23 -19.20
N ASP A 234 -4.37 -5.29 -19.21
CA ASP A 234 -4.75 -6.58 -19.79
C ASP A 234 -5.30 -7.57 -18.75
N VAL A 235 -5.15 -7.25 -17.45
CA VAL A 235 -5.49 -8.18 -16.37
C VAL A 235 -6.69 -7.73 -15.53
N ALA A 236 -7.08 -6.46 -15.55
CA ALA A 236 -8.18 -5.92 -14.73
C ALA A 236 -9.51 -6.64 -14.99
N LYS A 237 -9.76 -7.15 -16.21
CA LYS A 237 -10.92 -7.99 -16.55
C LYS A 237 -11.05 -9.25 -15.70
N ASN A 238 -9.94 -9.72 -15.12
CA ASN A 238 -9.91 -10.88 -14.24
C ASN A 238 -10.32 -10.55 -12.80
N ILE A 239 -10.49 -9.28 -12.42
CA ILE A 239 -11.02 -8.89 -11.10
C ILE A 239 -12.51 -9.21 -11.10
N THR A 240 -12.93 -10.20 -10.33
CA THR A 240 -14.32 -10.71 -10.30
C THR A 240 -15.01 -10.51 -8.95
N CYS A 241 -14.24 -10.24 -7.88
CA CYS A 241 -14.80 -9.87 -6.57
C CYS A 241 -15.34 -8.42 -6.61
N PRO A 242 -16.20 -8.03 -5.63
CA PRO A 242 -16.54 -6.63 -5.40
C PRO A 242 -15.30 -5.76 -5.40
N TYR A 243 -15.31 -4.64 -6.12
CA TYR A 243 -14.11 -3.82 -6.26
C TYR A 243 -14.40 -2.32 -6.23
N LEU A 244 -13.68 -1.62 -5.34
CA LEU A 244 -13.74 -0.16 -5.19
C LEU A 244 -12.51 0.49 -5.83
N VAL A 245 -12.76 1.50 -6.65
CA VAL A 245 -11.73 2.41 -7.17
C VAL A 245 -11.99 3.80 -6.58
N THR A 246 -11.04 4.35 -5.81
CA THR A 246 -11.11 5.74 -5.36
C THR A 246 -9.96 6.57 -5.90
N HIS A 247 -10.19 7.86 -6.12
CA HIS A 247 -9.17 8.80 -6.60
C HIS A 247 -9.48 10.23 -6.15
N GLY A 248 -8.45 11.03 -5.98
CA GLY A 248 -8.58 12.46 -5.76
C GLY A 248 -8.69 13.21 -7.10
N GLY A 249 -9.67 14.10 -7.25
CA GLY A 249 -9.88 14.87 -8.49
C GLY A 249 -8.73 15.84 -8.82
N ASN A 250 -7.96 16.26 -7.81
CA ASN A 250 -6.78 17.13 -7.94
C ASN A 250 -5.45 16.37 -7.78
N ASP A 251 -5.46 15.04 -7.93
CA ASP A 251 -4.23 14.24 -7.79
C ASP A 251 -3.17 14.68 -8.80
N ARG A 252 -2.10 15.31 -8.29
CA ARG A 252 -0.98 15.82 -9.10
C ARG A 252 0.12 14.79 -9.30
N VAL A 253 0.01 13.62 -8.68
CA VAL A 253 0.98 12.52 -8.78
C VAL A 253 0.53 11.50 -9.80
N VAL A 254 -0.72 11.06 -9.70
CA VAL A 254 -1.33 10.05 -10.59
C VAL A 254 -2.46 10.69 -11.37
N PRO A 255 -2.43 10.64 -12.71
CA PRO A 255 -3.50 11.20 -13.53
C PRO A 255 -4.86 10.61 -13.18
N VAL A 256 -5.85 11.48 -12.92
CA VAL A 256 -7.19 11.07 -12.49
C VAL A 256 -7.89 10.16 -13.48
N GLU A 257 -7.60 10.29 -14.78
CA GLU A 257 -8.14 9.44 -15.85
C GLU A 257 -7.73 7.96 -15.73
N ASN A 258 -6.77 7.62 -14.87
CA ASN A 258 -6.45 6.23 -14.56
C ASN A 258 -7.59 5.52 -13.81
N ALA A 259 -8.32 6.25 -12.98
CA ALA A 259 -9.42 5.67 -12.19
C ALA A 259 -10.60 5.18 -13.06
N PRO A 260 -11.20 5.98 -13.95
CA PRO A 260 -12.23 5.47 -14.86
C PRO A 260 -11.71 4.38 -15.80
N LYS A 261 -10.47 4.45 -16.31
CA LYS A 261 -9.89 3.39 -17.14
C LYS A 261 -9.83 2.06 -16.40
N LEU A 262 -9.41 2.06 -15.14
CA LEU A 262 -9.42 0.85 -14.32
C LEU A 262 -10.85 0.38 -14.09
N PHE A 263 -11.74 1.28 -13.67
CA PHE A 263 -13.14 0.95 -13.40
C PHE A 263 -13.83 0.27 -14.58
N GLU A 264 -13.66 0.81 -15.77
CA GLU A 264 -14.23 0.24 -17.00
C GLU A 264 -13.68 -1.17 -17.29
N ALA A 265 -12.37 -1.37 -17.10
CA ALA A 265 -11.69 -2.62 -17.40
C ALA A 265 -11.97 -3.75 -16.38
N ILE A 266 -12.40 -3.45 -15.15
CA ILE A 266 -12.71 -4.44 -14.14
C ILE A 266 -13.86 -5.34 -14.57
N GLY A 267 -13.65 -6.68 -14.49
CA GLY A 267 -14.63 -7.69 -14.89
C GLY A 267 -15.78 -7.90 -13.91
N SER A 268 -15.64 -7.47 -12.65
CA SER A 268 -16.70 -7.56 -11.65
C SER A 268 -17.93 -6.75 -12.04
N LYS A 269 -19.12 -7.29 -11.81
CA LYS A 269 -20.39 -6.56 -11.92
C LYS A 269 -20.67 -5.67 -10.71
N ASN A 270 -20.13 -6.05 -9.53
CA ASN A 270 -20.18 -5.25 -8.31
C ASN A 270 -18.90 -4.41 -8.22
N LYS A 271 -18.94 -3.22 -8.80
CA LYS A 271 -17.80 -2.30 -8.80
C LYS A 271 -18.26 -0.85 -8.60
N THR A 272 -17.48 -0.09 -7.87
CA THR A 272 -17.76 1.30 -7.52
C THR A 272 -16.57 2.18 -7.89
N LEU A 273 -16.85 3.35 -8.47
CA LEU A 273 -15.88 4.42 -8.69
C LEU A 273 -16.27 5.64 -7.87
N LYS A 274 -15.35 6.15 -7.05
CA LYS A 274 -15.49 7.41 -6.32
C LYS A 274 -14.30 8.31 -6.61
N ILE A 275 -14.58 9.47 -7.20
CA ILE A 275 -13.60 10.56 -7.36
C ILE A 275 -13.99 11.66 -6.36
N PHE A 276 -13.08 11.98 -5.45
CA PHE A 276 -13.31 13.02 -4.44
C PHE A 276 -13.00 14.39 -5.00
N THR A 277 -13.89 15.34 -4.75
CA THR A 277 -13.74 16.74 -5.16
C THR A 277 -13.06 17.57 -4.06
N PRO A 278 -12.51 18.76 -4.38
CA PRO A 278 -11.96 19.66 -3.36
C PRO A 278 -12.97 20.05 -2.27
N GLU A 279 -14.24 20.16 -2.64
CA GLU A 279 -15.34 20.56 -1.72
C GLU A 279 -15.64 19.44 -0.70
N GLU A 280 -15.50 18.18 -1.10
CA GLU A 280 -15.68 17.02 -0.21
C GLU A 280 -14.45 16.79 0.67
N GLY A 281 -13.26 17.25 0.23
CA GLY A 281 -11.97 16.86 0.76
C GLY A 281 -11.51 15.50 0.19
N GLY A 282 -10.25 15.15 0.41
CA GLY A 282 -9.66 13.93 -0.14
C GLY A 282 -9.33 14.02 -1.64
N ALA A 283 -9.24 15.22 -2.18
CA ALA A 283 -9.02 15.48 -3.60
C ALA A 283 -7.55 15.33 -4.06
N GLU A 284 -6.60 15.33 -3.15
CA GLU A 284 -5.18 15.17 -3.47
C GLU A 284 -4.77 13.69 -3.50
N HIS A 285 -3.52 13.40 -3.90
CA HIS A 285 -2.97 12.05 -4.01
C HIS A 285 -3.13 11.24 -2.71
N ALA A 286 -3.69 10.04 -2.80
CA ALA A 286 -3.98 9.17 -1.67
C ALA A 286 -4.81 9.88 -0.55
N HIS A 287 -5.61 10.86 -0.94
CA HIS A 287 -6.48 11.66 -0.06
C HIS A 287 -5.72 12.39 1.07
N VAL A 288 -4.46 12.77 0.84
CA VAL A 288 -3.58 13.32 1.91
C VAL A 288 -4.04 14.66 2.48
N ASP A 289 -4.82 15.44 1.75
CA ASP A 289 -5.46 16.68 2.18
C ASP A 289 -6.57 16.45 3.23
N ASN A 290 -7.34 15.37 3.11
CA ASN A 290 -8.30 14.89 4.08
C ASN A 290 -8.45 13.36 4.00
N ARG A 291 -7.46 12.67 4.53
CA ARG A 291 -7.37 11.21 4.46
C ARG A 291 -8.58 10.49 5.07
N GLN A 292 -9.17 11.06 6.13
CA GLN A 292 -10.27 10.42 6.84
C GLN A 292 -11.47 10.18 5.93
N VAL A 293 -11.83 11.14 5.08
CA VAL A 293 -12.96 11.02 4.14
C VAL A 293 -12.81 9.81 3.22
N GLY A 294 -11.62 9.63 2.64
CA GLY A 294 -11.36 8.49 1.75
C GLY A 294 -11.36 7.14 2.47
N ILE A 295 -10.85 7.11 3.71
CA ILE A 295 -10.82 5.87 4.51
C ILE A 295 -12.20 5.52 5.07
N ASP A 296 -12.98 6.49 5.51
CA ASP A 296 -14.35 6.25 5.95
C ASP A 296 -15.20 5.69 4.82
N TYR A 297 -15.12 6.29 3.63
CA TYR A 297 -15.82 5.79 2.45
C TYR A 297 -15.41 4.34 2.10
N ALA A 298 -14.11 4.04 2.15
CA ALA A 298 -13.61 2.69 1.89
C ALA A 298 -14.08 1.69 2.95
N ALA A 299 -14.16 2.10 4.21
CA ALA A 299 -14.61 1.25 5.31
C ALA A 299 -16.11 0.98 5.25
N ASP A 300 -16.93 2.01 5.01
CA ASP A 300 -18.38 1.85 4.79
C ASP A 300 -18.65 0.91 3.62
N TRP A 301 -17.94 1.11 2.50
CA TRP A 301 -18.07 0.26 1.33
C TRP A 301 -17.69 -1.21 1.62
N LEU A 302 -16.65 -1.47 2.43
CA LEU A 302 -16.28 -2.83 2.82
C LEU A 302 -17.35 -3.49 3.71
N GLU A 303 -17.96 -2.75 4.65
CA GLU A 303 -19.05 -3.26 5.48
C GLU A 303 -20.24 -3.74 4.65
N GLU A 304 -20.52 -3.08 3.52
CA GLU A 304 -21.62 -3.42 2.62
C GLU A 304 -21.27 -4.56 1.65
N ASN A 305 -19.99 -4.86 1.41
CA ASN A 305 -19.56 -5.75 0.32
C ASN A 305 -18.75 -6.98 0.75
N MET A 306 -18.63 -7.24 2.09
CA MET A 306 -17.94 -8.43 2.63
C MET A 306 -18.83 -9.36 3.45
#